data_b17ca7717b3952ffa646de56145b16de
#
_entry.id   b17ca7717b3952ffa646de56145b16de
#
_cell.length_a   1.000
_cell.length_b   1.000
_cell.length_c   1.000
_cell.angle_alpha   90.00
_cell.angle_beta   90.00
_cell.angle_gamma   90.00
#
_symmetry.space_group_name_H-M   'P 1'
#
loop_
_entity.id
_entity.type
_entity.pdbx_description
1 polymer ?
#
loop_
_entity_poly.entity_id
_entity_poly.type
_entity_poly.pdbx_seq_one_letter_code
_entity_poly.pdbx_strand_id
1 'polypeptide(L)'
;EDVIRIKKQNDSFDDLRMEFAQMLRNQLAKGNNGLVRTKYLTFGIEADNIREAKPKLERIETDILNNFKVLGVSAYPLNGVERLQIMYETFNQDNKVPFRFSYDDVLRTGLNTKDYIAPSSFVFKNGKDFQMGDTIGAVSYLQILAPELTDKMLAEFLEMDCNLLVNLHIQSIDQMKAIKLVKAKVTDINRMKIEEQKKAVRSGYDMDISATRS
;
A
#
# COMPACT_ATOMS: atom_id res chain seq x y z
N GLU A 1 -7.99 -15.09 -19.75
CA GLU A 1 -7.53 -16.24 -20.56
C GLU A 1 -6.74 -15.86 -21.83
N ASP A 2 -6.81 -14.62 -22.29
CA ASP A 2 -6.20 -14.20 -23.57
C ASP A 2 -4.79 -13.59 -23.48
N VAL A 3 -4.17 -13.57 -22.31
CA VAL A 3 -2.91 -12.83 -22.09
C VAL A 3 -1.67 -13.54 -22.64
N ILE A 4 -1.71 -14.85 -22.87
CA ILE A 4 -0.57 -15.61 -23.40
C ILE A 4 -0.96 -16.25 -24.73
N ARG A 5 -0.95 -15.47 -25.81
CA ARG A 5 -1.06 -15.97 -27.18
C ARG A 5 0.33 -16.03 -27.81
N ILE A 6 1.00 -17.16 -27.68
CA ILE A 6 2.19 -17.44 -28.47
C ILE A 6 1.74 -18.06 -29.79
N LYS A 7 1.98 -17.33 -30.91
CA LYS A 7 1.65 -17.81 -32.26
C LYS A 7 2.71 -18.80 -32.73
N LYS A 8 2.26 -19.92 -33.35
CA LYS A 8 3.15 -20.80 -34.10
C LYS A 8 3.69 -20.05 -35.33
N GLN A 9 4.98 -20.19 -35.57
CA GLN A 9 5.67 -19.61 -36.73
C GLN A 9 5.99 -20.65 -37.81
N ASN A 10 5.62 -21.93 -37.57
CA ASN A 10 5.90 -23.10 -38.41
C ASN A 10 7.42 -23.31 -38.63
N ASP A 11 8.20 -23.12 -37.56
CA ASP A 11 9.63 -23.38 -37.52
C ASP A 11 9.99 -24.45 -36.47
N SER A 12 11.25 -24.84 -36.43
CA SER A 12 11.78 -25.85 -35.49
C SER A 12 11.68 -25.47 -34.00
N PHE A 13 11.28 -24.23 -33.69
CA PHE A 13 11.16 -23.73 -32.31
C PHE A 13 9.72 -23.70 -31.82
N ASP A 14 8.76 -24.16 -32.58
CA ASP A 14 7.33 -24.11 -32.19
C ASP A 14 7.05 -25.00 -30.96
N ASP A 15 7.73 -26.13 -30.82
CA ASP A 15 7.59 -26.98 -29.65
C ASP A 15 8.08 -26.26 -28.36
N LEU A 16 9.21 -25.58 -28.43
CA LEU A 16 9.75 -24.77 -27.34
C LEU A 16 8.83 -23.61 -26.99
N ARG A 17 8.23 -22.96 -27.99
CA ARG A 17 7.25 -21.89 -27.77
C ARG A 17 6.00 -22.42 -27.06
N MET A 18 5.53 -23.59 -27.44
CA MET A 18 4.36 -24.23 -26.82
C MET A 18 4.65 -24.67 -25.38
N GLU A 19 5.83 -25.23 -25.12
CA GLU A 19 6.28 -25.59 -23.79
C GLU A 19 6.42 -24.36 -22.90
N PHE A 20 7.02 -23.29 -23.40
CA PHE A 20 7.11 -22.02 -22.70
C PHE A 20 5.74 -21.40 -22.40
N ALA A 21 4.82 -21.44 -23.37
CA ALA A 21 3.45 -20.99 -23.16
C ALA A 21 2.73 -21.81 -22.07
N GLN A 22 2.96 -23.12 -22.06
CA GLN A 22 2.39 -23.99 -21.02
C GLN A 22 2.99 -23.73 -19.64
N MET A 23 4.29 -23.51 -19.58
CA MET A 23 4.97 -23.10 -18.35
C MET A 23 4.39 -21.80 -17.80
N LEU A 24 4.22 -20.77 -18.65
CA LEU A 24 3.61 -19.51 -18.25
C LEU A 24 2.18 -19.65 -17.78
N ARG A 25 1.36 -20.48 -18.45
CA ARG A 25 -0.02 -20.79 -18.01
C ARG A 25 -0.04 -21.48 -16.64
N ASN A 26 0.87 -22.42 -16.43
CA ASN A 26 1.00 -23.10 -15.15
C ASN A 26 1.43 -22.17 -14.03
N GLN A 27 2.29 -21.20 -14.32
CA GLN A 27 2.70 -20.17 -13.36
C GLN A 27 1.57 -19.18 -13.06
N LEU A 28 0.79 -18.79 -14.08
CA LEU A 28 -0.43 -18.00 -13.89
C LEU A 28 -1.46 -18.73 -13.04
N ALA A 29 -1.67 -20.04 -13.29
CA ALA A 29 -2.59 -20.86 -12.52
C ALA A 29 -2.15 -21.03 -11.06
N LYS A 30 -0.85 -20.93 -10.77
CA LYS A 30 -0.28 -20.94 -9.42
C LYS A 30 -0.26 -19.56 -8.75
N GLY A 31 -0.81 -18.51 -9.40
CA GLY A 31 -0.82 -17.14 -8.86
C GLY A 31 0.50 -16.39 -8.96
N ASN A 32 1.60 -17.06 -9.31
CA ASN A 32 2.94 -16.47 -9.24
C ASN A 32 3.28 -15.44 -10.33
N ASN A 33 2.57 -15.39 -11.44
CA ASN A 33 2.84 -14.44 -12.54
C ASN A 33 1.68 -13.48 -12.85
N GLY A 34 0.58 -13.60 -12.14
CA GLY A 34 -0.57 -12.71 -12.27
C GLY A 34 -0.56 -11.53 -11.30
N LEU A 35 0.53 -11.30 -10.59
CA LEU A 35 0.65 -10.19 -9.64
C LEU A 35 0.70 -8.87 -10.40
N VAL A 36 -0.45 -8.30 -10.64
CA VAL A 36 -0.58 -6.91 -11.07
C VAL A 36 -0.24 -6.04 -9.85
N ARG A 37 0.94 -5.43 -9.88
CA ARG A 37 1.37 -4.48 -8.85
C ARG A 37 1.03 -3.10 -9.29
N THR A 38 -0.02 -2.53 -8.74
CA THR A 38 -0.36 -1.13 -8.99
C THR A 38 0.10 -0.29 -7.80
N LYS A 39 0.74 0.83 -8.09
CA LYS A 39 1.24 1.76 -7.09
C LYS A 39 0.49 3.07 -7.21
N TYR A 40 -0.07 3.54 -6.11
CA TYR A 40 -0.75 4.82 -6.03
C TYR A 40 0.02 5.75 -5.11
N LEU A 41 0.27 6.97 -5.55
CA LEU A 41 0.83 8.01 -4.73
C LEU A 41 -0.26 9.07 -4.49
N THR A 42 -0.58 9.32 -3.23
CA THR A 42 -1.47 10.40 -2.83
C THR A 42 -0.69 11.39 -2.00
N PHE A 43 -0.76 12.65 -2.33
CA PHE A 43 -0.16 13.72 -1.54
C PHE A 43 -1.19 14.78 -1.21
N GLY A 44 -1.02 15.41 -0.07
CA GLY A 44 -1.85 16.50 0.42
C GLY A 44 -1.00 17.65 0.93
N ILE A 45 -1.57 18.81 0.92
CA ILE A 45 -0.95 20.04 1.47
C ILE A 45 -1.93 20.75 2.38
N GLU A 46 -1.42 21.53 3.32
CA GLU A 46 -2.20 22.48 4.08
C GLU A 46 -2.23 23.83 3.33
N ALA A 47 -3.43 24.39 3.20
CA ALA A 47 -3.64 25.72 2.62
C ALA A 47 -4.93 26.34 3.19
N ASP A 48 -4.98 27.65 3.29
CA ASP A 48 -6.12 28.37 3.84
C ASP A 48 -7.36 28.29 2.94
N ASN A 49 -7.16 28.13 1.64
CA ASN A 49 -8.24 28.05 0.67
C ASN A 49 -7.81 27.31 -0.63
N ILE A 50 -8.82 26.95 -1.44
CA ILE A 50 -8.62 26.23 -2.71
C ILE A 50 -7.77 27.03 -3.71
N ARG A 51 -7.89 28.38 -3.73
CA ARG A 51 -7.16 29.22 -4.68
C ARG A 51 -5.65 29.19 -4.43
N GLU A 52 -5.27 29.04 -3.18
CA GLU A 52 -3.87 28.88 -2.77
C GLU A 52 -3.40 27.43 -2.96
N ALA A 53 -4.25 26.48 -2.63
CA ALA A 53 -3.92 25.05 -2.71
C ALA A 53 -3.65 24.60 -4.16
N LYS A 54 -4.47 25.03 -5.11
CA LYS A 54 -4.44 24.55 -6.49
C LYS A 54 -3.07 24.70 -7.16
N PRO A 55 -2.47 25.91 -7.24
CA PRO A 55 -1.16 26.07 -7.88
C PRO A 55 -0.03 25.32 -7.16
N LYS A 56 -0.12 25.19 -5.84
CA LYS A 56 0.85 24.40 -5.06
C LYS A 56 0.77 22.92 -5.41
N LEU A 57 -0.45 22.37 -5.52
CA LEU A 57 -0.68 20.98 -5.90
C LEU A 57 -0.24 20.70 -7.33
N GLU A 58 -0.57 21.57 -8.28
CA GLU A 58 -0.16 21.45 -9.69
C GLU A 58 1.37 21.47 -9.84
N ARG A 59 2.06 22.28 -9.05
CA ARG A 59 3.52 22.29 -9.04
C ARG A 59 4.09 20.98 -8.50
N ILE A 60 3.58 20.48 -7.36
CA ILE A 60 4.03 19.22 -6.76
C ILE A 60 3.76 18.06 -7.73
N GLU A 61 2.60 18.03 -8.36
CA GLU A 61 2.26 17.02 -9.39
C GLU A 61 3.28 17.02 -10.53
N THR A 62 3.59 18.21 -11.07
CA THR A 62 4.58 18.38 -12.13
C THR A 62 5.96 17.89 -11.71
N ASP A 63 6.40 18.25 -10.51
CA ASP A 63 7.70 17.85 -9.97
C ASP A 63 7.78 16.34 -9.77
N ILE A 64 6.71 15.71 -9.25
CA ILE A 64 6.63 14.25 -9.06
C ILE A 64 6.66 13.52 -10.41
N LEU A 65 5.85 13.95 -11.38
CA LEU A 65 5.82 13.34 -12.70
C LEU A 65 7.17 13.43 -13.42
N ASN A 66 7.85 14.57 -13.30
CA ASN A 66 9.19 14.74 -13.85
C ASN A 66 10.20 13.82 -13.18
N ASN A 67 10.15 13.66 -11.86
CA ASN A 67 11.03 12.74 -11.14
C ASN A 67 10.79 11.28 -11.57
N PHE A 68 9.53 10.85 -11.72
CA PHE A 68 9.23 9.52 -12.24
C PHE A 68 9.74 9.32 -13.66
N LYS A 69 9.62 10.35 -14.52
CA LYS A 69 10.16 10.30 -15.88
C LYS A 69 11.67 10.14 -15.90
N VAL A 70 12.40 10.83 -15.01
CA VAL A 70 13.85 10.67 -14.85
C VAL A 70 14.22 9.26 -14.40
N LEU A 71 13.40 8.63 -13.57
CA LEU A 71 13.57 7.24 -13.12
C LEU A 71 13.13 6.20 -14.17
N GLY A 72 12.65 6.62 -15.33
CA GLY A 72 12.13 5.71 -16.35
C GLY A 72 10.79 5.07 -15.99
N VAL A 73 10.05 5.63 -15.02
CA VAL A 73 8.75 5.14 -14.58
C VAL A 73 7.64 5.99 -15.21
N SER A 74 6.67 5.32 -15.83
CA SER A 74 5.47 5.99 -16.32
C SER A 74 4.48 6.21 -15.18
N ALA A 75 4.02 7.44 -15.02
CA ALA A 75 2.99 7.82 -14.07
C ALA A 75 2.03 8.83 -14.71
N TYR A 76 0.79 8.82 -14.29
CA TYR A 76 -0.23 9.76 -14.74
C TYR A 76 -1.15 10.16 -13.58
N PRO A 77 -1.67 11.39 -13.57
CA PRO A 77 -2.61 11.83 -12.55
C PRO A 77 -3.97 11.17 -12.75
N LEU A 78 -4.60 10.78 -11.66
CA LEU A 78 -5.95 10.23 -11.67
C LEU A 78 -6.98 11.35 -11.51
N ASN A 79 -8.05 11.30 -12.29
CA ASN A 79 -9.22 12.14 -12.08
C ASN A 79 -10.11 11.59 -10.93
N GLY A 80 -11.14 12.35 -10.55
CA GLY A 80 -12.00 11.99 -9.43
C GLY A 80 -12.77 10.68 -9.63
N VAL A 81 -13.19 10.39 -10.87
CA VAL A 81 -13.94 9.15 -11.19
C VAL A 81 -13.01 7.93 -11.14
N GLU A 82 -11.81 8.04 -11.71
CA GLU A 82 -10.80 6.99 -11.66
C GLU A 82 -10.40 6.67 -10.21
N ARG A 83 -10.26 7.69 -9.37
CA ARG A 83 -10.00 7.50 -7.94
C ARG A 83 -11.15 6.77 -7.24
N LEU A 84 -12.40 7.11 -7.53
CA LEU A 84 -13.57 6.41 -6.98
C LEU A 84 -13.62 4.96 -7.47
N GLN A 85 -13.28 4.70 -8.72
CA GLN A 85 -13.22 3.35 -9.26
C GLN A 85 -12.21 2.48 -8.51
N ILE A 86 -11.00 2.98 -8.27
CA ILE A 86 -9.97 2.28 -7.50
C ILE A 86 -10.46 1.96 -6.09
N MET A 87 -11.10 2.91 -5.43
CA MET A 87 -11.67 2.69 -4.10
C MET A 87 -12.79 1.65 -4.14
N TYR A 88 -13.67 1.72 -5.15
CA TYR A 88 -14.72 0.73 -5.33
C TYR A 88 -14.15 -0.67 -5.50
N GLU A 89 -13.18 -0.86 -6.38
CA GLU A 89 -12.52 -2.14 -6.63
C GLU A 89 -11.82 -2.69 -5.38
N THR A 90 -11.26 -1.80 -4.54
CA THR A 90 -10.65 -2.17 -3.27
C THR A 90 -11.67 -2.71 -2.27
N PHE A 91 -12.87 -2.14 -2.21
CA PHE A 91 -13.92 -2.54 -1.28
C PHE A 91 -14.87 -3.60 -1.84
N ASN A 92 -14.88 -3.81 -3.15
CA ASN A 92 -15.77 -4.77 -3.83
C ASN A 92 -14.95 -5.77 -4.64
N GLN A 93 -14.05 -6.48 -3.98
CA GLN A 93 -13.12 -7.43 -4.62
C GLN A 93 -13.80 -8.64 -5.26
N ASP A 94 -15.06 -8.93 -4.92
CA ASP A 94 -15.86 -9.96 -5.55
C ASP A 94 -16.28 -9.62 -7.00
N ASN A 95 -16.09 -8.37 -7.43
CA ASN A 95 -16.35 -7.85 -8.78
C ASN A 95 -17.74 -8.23 -9.37
N LYS A 96 -18.72 -8.50 -8.50
CA LYS A 96 -20.08 -8.92 -8.93
C LYS A 96 -20.82 -7.84 -9.68
N VAL A 97 -20.57 -6.59 -9.32
CA VAL A 97 -21.22 -5.43 -9.94
C VAL A 97 -20.15 -4.49 -10.47
N PRO A 98 -20.20 -4.10 -11.74
CA PRO A 98 -19.24 -3.15 -12.28
C PRO A 98 -19.43 -1.76 -11.65
N PHE A 99 -18.34 -1.03 -11.43
CA PHE A 99 -18.40 0.35 -10.96
C PHE A 99 -19.16 1.23 -11.93
N ARG A 100 -20.10 2.00 -11.41
CA ARG A 100 -20.87 2.99 -12.17
C ARG A 100 -20.97 4.27 -11.34
N PHE A 101 -20.55 5.36 -11.90
CA PHE A 101 -20.63 6.67 -11.27
C PHE A 101 -20.98 7.74 -12.31
N SER A 102 -21.90 8.62 -11.95
CA SER A 102 -22.27 9.79 -12.75
C SER A 102 -22.51 10.98 -11.83
N TYR A 103 -21.95 12.12 -12.16
CA TYR A 103 -22.23 13.37 -11.44
C TYR A 103 -23.69 13.79 -11.52
N ASP A 104 -24.37 13.52 -12.62
CA ASP A 104 -25.80 13.81 -12.79
C ASP A 104 -26.65 12.96 -11.84
N ASP A 105 -26.25 11.71 -11.60
CA ASP A 105 -26.92 10.86 -10.63
C ASP A 105 -26.72 11.36 -9.20
N VAL A 106 -25.56 11.85 -8.85
CA VAL A 106 -25.30 12.48 -7.55
C VAL A 106 -26.22 13.66 -7.33
N LEU A 107 -26.35 14.54 -8.30
CA LEU A 107 -27.22 15.73 -8.23
C LEU A 107 -28.71 15.35 -8.15
N ARG A 108 -29.12 14.30 -8.83
CA ARG A 108 -30.51 13.84 -8.89
C ARG A 108 -30.91 13.06 -7.64
N THR A 109 -30.03 12.19 -7.13
CA THR A 109 -30.32 11.28 -6.01
C THR A 109 -29.94 11.82 -4.64
N GLY A 110 -29.01 12.80 -4.61
CA GLY A 110 -28.44 13.31 -3.36
C GLY A 110 -27.47 12.34 -2.67
N LEU A 111 -27.13 11.23 -3.33
CA LEU A 111 -26.13 10.28 -2.81
C LEU A 111 -24.74 10.92 -2.75
N ASN A 112 -24.01 10.59 -1.71
CA ASN A 112 -22.61 11.01 -1.60
C ASN A 112 -21.70 10.09 -2.41
N THR A 113 -20.52 10.57 -2.77
CA THR A 113 -19.51 9.74 -3.45
C THR A 113 -19.13 8.48 -2.67
N LYS A 114 -19.25 8.51 -1.34
CA LYS A 114 -19.03 7.36 -0.45
C LYS A 114 -20.02 6.22 -0.71
N ASP A 115 -21.25 6.54 -1.05
CA ASP A 115 -22.32 5.55 -1.27
C ASP A 115 -22.04 4.71 -2.53
N TYR A 116 -21.32 5.28 -3.50
CA TYR A 116 -20.93 4.57 -4.72
C TYR A 116 -19.76 3.61 -4.55
N ILE A 117 -18.96 3.76 -3.51
CA ILE A 117 -17.78 2.92 -3.24
C ILE A 117 -17.99 1.93 -2.10
N ALA A 118 -19.08 2.09 -1.35
CA ALA A 118 -19.37 1.24 -0.20
C ALA A 118 -19.53 -0.24 -0.61
N PRO A 119 -18.99 -1.18 0.16
CA PRO A 119 -19.25 -2.60 -0.07
C PRO A 119 -20.72 -2.94 0.22
N SER A 120 -21.21 -3.99 -0.43
CA SER A 120 -22.59 -4.46 -0.24
C SER A 120 -22.88 -4.90 1.19
N SER A 121 -21.90 -5.42 1.86
CA SER A 121 -21.98 -5.78 3.29
C SER A 121 -20.60 -5.66 3.95
N PHE A 122 -20.61 -5.31 5.23
CA PHE A 122 -19.40 -5.23 6.03
C PHE A 122 -19.70 -5.80 7.41
N VAL A 123 -19.09 -6.92 7.75
CA VAL A 123 -19.38 -7.68 8.96
C VAL A 123 -18.12 -7.93 9.76
N PHE A 124 -18.13 -7.57 11.03
CA PHE A 124 -17.10 -7.90 12.01
C PHE A 124 -17.64 -9.00 12.93
N LYS A 125 -17.15 -10.23 12.77
CA LYS A 125 -17.50 -11.35 13.63
C LYS A 125 -16.62 -11.44 14.87
N ASN A 126 -15.39 -10.97 14.73
CA ASN A 126 -14.39 -10.94 15.79
C ASN A 126 -13.48 -9.73 15.62
N GLY A 127 -12.49 -9.55 16.51
CA GLY A 127 -11.55 -8.41 16.46
C GLY A 127 -10.33 -8.60 15.53
N LYS A 128 -10.24 -9.73 14.81
CA LYS A 128 -9.07 -10.07 14.00
C LYS A 128 -9.31 -9.98 12.50
N ASP A 129 -10.54 -10.28 12.08
CA ASP A 129 -10.93 -10.31 10.68
C ASP A 129 -12.28 -9.60 10.46
N PHE A 130 -12.54 -9.28 9.20
CA PHE A 130 -13.79 -8.72 8.74
C PHE A 130 -14.21 -9.38 7.43
N GLN A 131 -15.48 -9.32 7.13
CA GLN A 131 -16.02 -9.81 5.87
C GLN A 131 -16.61 -8.64 5.08
N MET A 132 -16.22 -8.51 3.81
CA MET A 132 -16.78 -7.59 2.83
C MET A 132 -17.37 -8.39 1.68
N GLY A 133 -18.70 -8.38 1.53
CA GLY A 133 -19.34 -9.27 0.58
C GLY A 133 -18.96 -10.73 0.86
N ASP A 134 -18.38 -11.39 -0.14
CA ASP A 134 -17.88 -12.77 -0.02
C ASP A 134 -16.38 -12.87 0.31
N THR A 135 -15.69 -11.71 0.44
CA THR A 135 -14.26 -11.66 0.72
C THR A 135 -13.99 -11.50 2.20
N ILE A 136 -13.03 -12.27 2.72
CA ILE A 136 -12.56 -12.15 4.10
C ILE A 136 -11.25 -11.39 4.10
N GLY A 137 -11.13 -10.39 4.96
CA GLY A 137 -9.96 -9.56 5.11
C GLY A 137 -9.49 -9.45 6.55
N ALA A 138 -8.22 -9.12 6.71
CA ALA A 138 -7.63 -8.76 7.99
C ALA A 138 -6.76 -7.51 7.81
N VAL A 139 -6.63 -6.72 8.87
CA VAL A 139 -5.77 -5.53 8.87
C VAL A 139 -4.68 -5.74 9.91
N SER A 140 -3.44 -5.52 9.48
CA SER A 140 -2.29 -5.50 10.36
C SER A 140 -1.55 -4.18 10.21
N TYR A 141 -0.90 -3.72 11.25
CA TYR A 141 -0.06 -2.55 11.19
C TYR A 141 1.30 -2.82 11.82
N LEU A 142 2.31 -2.18 11.30
CA LEU A 142 3.65 -2.28 11.83
C LEU A 142 3.77 -1.35 13.04
N GLN A 143 3.89 -1.93 14.23
CA GLN A 143 3.97 -1.18 15.48
C GLN A 143 5.40 -0.77 15.81
N ILE A 144 6.36 -1.65 15.53
CA ILE A 144 7.78 -1.43 15.79
C ILE A 144 8.53 -1.75 14.52
N LEU A 145 9.30 -0.78 14.03
CA LEU A 145 10.21 -0.98 12.91
C LEU A 145 11.51 -1.57 13.44
N ALA A 146 12.05 -2.57 12.75
CA ALA A 146 13.40 -3.02 12.99
C ALA A 146 14.38 -1.84 12.78
N PRO A 147 15.51 -1.80 13.50
CA PRO A 147 16.52 -0.74 13.34
C PRO A 147 17.02 -0.61 11.90
N GLU A 148 17.03 -1.72 11.17
CA GLU A 148 17.41 -1.80 9.77
C GLU A 148 16.20 -2.24 8.95
N LEU A 149 15.55 -1.30 8.27
CA LEU A 149 14.59 -1.58 7.23
C LEU A 149 15.33 -1.92 5.95
N THR A 150 15.28 -3.19 5.57
CA THR A 150 15.80 -3.63 4.27
C THR A 150 14.68 -3.69 3.24
N ASP A 151 15.02 -3.49 1.96
CA ASP A 151 14.07 -3.64 0.85
C ASP A 151 13.45 -5.05 0.77
N LYS A 152 14.07 -6.03 1.42
CA LYS A 152 13.59 -7.43 1.51
C LYS A 152 12.21 -7.54 2.16
N MET A 153 11.90 -6.73 3.17
CA MET A 153 10.60 -6.79 3.85
C MET A 153 9.43 -6.55 2.88
N LEU A 154 9.56 -5.55 2.01
CA LEU A 154 8.53 -5.28 0.99
C LEU A 154 8.50 -6.39 -0.07
N ALA A 155 9.65 -6.98 -0.41
CA ALA A 155 9.72 -8.10 -1.33
C ALA A 155 9.02 -9.35 -0.78
N GLU A 156 9.20 -9.68 0.50
CA GLU A 156 8.53 -10.80 1.17
C GLU A 156 7.00 -10.64 1.18
N PHE A 157 6.47 -9.44 1.41
CA PHE A 157 5.03 -9.19 1.29
C PHE A 157 4.51 -9.43 -0.13
N LEU A 158 5.33 -9.18 -1.15
CA LEU A 158 4.96 -9.36 -2.55
C LEU A 158 4.98 -10.83 -3.01
N GLU A 159 5.56 -11.73 -2.22
CA GLU A 159 5.57 -13.18 -2.46
C GLU A 159 4.38 -13.88 -1.81
N MET A 160 3.59 -13.19 -1.01
CA MET A 160 2.39 -13.76 -0.38
C MET A 160 1.32 -14.05 -1.44
N ASP A 161 0.76 -15.27 -1.40
CA ASP A 161 -0.33 -15.70 -2.28
C ASP A 161 -1.69 -15.19 -1.77
N CYS A 162 -1.84 -13.87 -1.74
CA CYS A 162 -3.08 -13.20 -1.34
C CYS A 162 -3.18 -11.81 -1.97
N ASN A 163 -4.40 -11.28 -2.02
CA ASN A 163 -4.61 -9.87 -2.35
C ASN A 163 -4.12 -9.01 -1.18
N LEU A 164 -3.09 -8.23 -1.40
CA LEU A 164 -2.45 -7.41 -0.39
C LEU A 164 -2.52 -5.92 -0.75
N LEU A 165 -2.98 -5.13 0.20
CA LEU A 165 -2.94 -3.66 0.13
C LEU A 165 -1.96 -3.15 1.19
N VAL A 166 -0.85 -2.57 0.75
CA VAL A 166 0.14 -1.95 1.63
C VAL A 166 -0.02 -0.44 1.59
N ASN A 167 -0.29 0.16 2.74
CA ASN A 167 -0.38 1.61 2.90
C ASN A 167 0.86 2.13 3.64
N LEU A 168 1.55 3.09 3.03
CA LEU A 168 2.64 3.80 3.65
C LEU A 168 2.25 5.28 3.80
N HIS A 169 2.11 5.73 5.03
CA HIS A 169 1.80 7.11 5.34
C HIS A 169 3.08 7.88 5.70
N ILE A 170 3.42 8.88 4.90
CA ILE A 170 4.60 9.70 5.10
C ILE A 170 4.13 11.13 5.38
N GLN A 171 4.58 11.68 6.49
CA GLN A 171 4.34 13.08 6.85
C GLN A 171 5.66 13.82 6.98
N SER A 172 5.80 14.92 6.25
CA SER A 172 6.94 15.82 6.44
C SER A 172 6.75 16.62 7.74
N ILE A 173 7.81 16.73 8.51
CA ILE A 173 7.82 17.46 9.77
C ILE A 173 8.90 18.55 9.66
N ASP A 174 8.59 19.74 10.16
CA ASP A 174 9.57 20.81 10.28
C ASP A 174 10.82 20.32 11.02
N GLN A 175 12.01 20.68 10.51
CA GLN A 175 13.28 20.18 11.01
C GLN A 175 13.49 20.44 12.51
N MET A 176 13.09 21.62 12.99
CA MET A 176 13.22 21.95 14.41
C MET A 176 12.28 21.12 15.29
N LYS A 177 11.06 20.86 14.80
CA LYS A 177 10.13 19.95 15.47
C LYS A 177 10.64 18.51 15.45
N ALA A 178 11.19 18.05 14.33
CA ALA A 178 11.78 16.73 14.21
C ALA A 178 12.93 16.51 15.21
N ILE A 179 13.85 17.46 15.31
CA ILE A 179 14.96 17.43 16.28
C ILE A 179 14.44 17.33 17.72
N LYS A 180 13.42 18.14 18.07
CA LYS A 180 12.80 18.08 19.40
C LYS A 180 12.15 16.71 19.68
N LEU A 181 11.43 16.16 18.71
CA LEU A 181 10.81 14.84 18.84
C LEU A 181 11.85 13.73 19.02
N VAL A 182 12.91 13.73 18.22
CA VAL A 182 13.99 12.75 18.33
C VAL A 182 14.67 12.85 19.68
N LYS A 183 15.02 14.06 20.14
CA LYS A 183 15.62 14.26 21.46
C LYS A 183 14.72 13.78 22.59
N ALA A 184 13.43 14.07 22.54
CA ALA A 184 12.46 13.59 23.52
C ALA A 184 12.41 12.06 23.55
N LYS A 185 12.33 11.42 22.37
CA LYS A 185 12.32 9.94 22.26
C LYS A 185 13.60 9.30 22.78
N VAL A 186 14.76 9.85 22.45
CA VAL A 186 16.06 9.37 22.97
C VAL A 186 16.11 9.48 24.51
N THR A 187 15.61 10.58 25.06
CA THR A 187 15.53 10.76 26.51
C THR A 187 14.61 9.73 27.17
N ASP A 188 13.44 9.47 26.59
CA ASP A 188 12.49 8.48 27.07
C ASP A 188 13.09 7.06 27.04
N ILE A 189 13.73 6.69 25.92
CA ILE A 189 14.41 5.39 25.78
C ILE A 189 15.52 5.23 26.83
N ASN A 190 16.33 6.25 27.02
CA ASN A 190 17.39 6.21 28.05
C ASN A 190 16.81 6.07 29.46
N ARG A 191 15.70 6.75 29.75
CA ARG A 191 14.99 6.62 31.01
C ARG A 191 14.46 5.20 31.23
N MET A 192 13.79 4.64 30.22
CA MET A 192 13.29 3.26 30.26
C MET A 192 14.43 2.25 30.48
N LYS A 193 15.55 2.43 29.77
CA LYS A 193 16.73 1.59 29.91
C LYS A 193 17.28 1.62 31.36
N ILE A 194 17.36 2.80 31.96
CA ILE A 194 17.81 2.95 33.37
C ILE A 194 16.83 2.29 34.33
N GLU A 195 15.53 2.40 34.09
CA GLU A 195 14.49 1.77 34.91
C GLU A 195 14.55 0.23 34.81
N GLU A 196 14.76 -0.31 33.59
CA GLU A 196 14.93 -1.74 33.37
C GLU A 196 16.21 -2.28 34.07
N GLN A 197 17.32 -1.55 33.95
CA GLN A 197 18.53 -1.87 34.65
C GLN A 197 18.33 -1.92 36.17
N LYS A 198 17.65 -0.92 36.73
CA LYS A 198 17.34 -0.90 38.18
C LYS A 198 16.43 -2.07 38.57
N LYS A 199 15.49 -2.48 37.72
CA LYS A 199 14.66 -3.66 37.96
C LYS A 199 15.50 -4.95 37.91
N ALA A 200 16.36 -5.09 36.90
CA ALA A 200 17.21 -6.25 36.71
C ALA A 200 18.18 -6.42 37.94
N VAL A 201 18.81 -5.35 38.37
CA VAL A 201 19.67 -5.37 39.57
C VAL A 201 18.88 -5.75 40.83
N ARG A 202 17.65 -5.27 40.99
CA ARG A 202 16.77 -5.63 42.11
C ARG A 202 16.30 -7.07 42.08
N SER A 203 16.18 -7.67 40.90
CA SER A 203 15.79 -9.07 40.70
C SER A 203 16.96 -10.05 40.65
N GLY A 204 18.22 -9.58 40.85
CA GLY A 204 19.42 -10.43 40.88
C GLY A 204 19.85 -10.95 39.48
N TYR A 205 19.31 -10.41 38.40
CA TYR A 205 19.74 -10.74 37.05
C TYR A 205 20.71 -9.67 36.53
N ASP A 206 21.95 -10.10 36.27
CA ASP A 206 22.94 -9.28 35.58
C ASP A 206 22.63 -9.34 34.05
N MET A 207 21.98 -8.34 33.52
CA MET A 207 21.75 -8.25 32.06
C MET A 207 22.98 -7.64 31.41
N ASP A 208 23.67 -8.43 30.60
CA ASP A 208 24.76 -7.98 29.75
C ASP A 208 24.20 -6.98 28.67
N ILE A 209 24.57 -5.72 28.87
CA ILE A 209 24.01 -4.57 28.10
C ILE A 209 24.67 -4.42 26.74
N SER A 210 25.62 -5.29 26.39
CA SER A 210 26.34 -5.24 25.10
C SER A 210 25.47 -5.64 23.89
N ALA A 211 24.37 -6.38 24.11
CA ALA A 211 23.51 -6.90 23.07
C ALA A 211 22.51 -5.88 22.46
N THR A 212 22.46 -4.66 22.95
CA THR A 212 21.49 -3.64 22.48
C THR A 212 22.15 -2.52 21.65
N ARG A 213 23.36 -2.76 21.14
CA ARG A 213 24.15 -1.81 20.34
C ARG A 213 24.37 -2.23 18.89
N SER A 214 23.49 -3.03 18.32
CA SER A 214 23.51 -3.29 16.88
C SER A 214 22.21 -2.85 16.24
#